data_81c8534295c563d789164f93a57db8e4
#
_entry.id   81c8534295c563d789164f93a57db8e4
#
_cell.length_a   1.000
_cell.length_b   1.000
_cell.length_c   1.000
_cell.angle_alpha   90.00
_cell.angle_beta   90.00
_cell.angle_gamma   90.00
#
_symmetry.space_group_name_H-M   'P 1'
#
loop_
_entity.id
_entity.type
_entity.pdbx_description
1 polymer ?
#
loop_
_entity_poly.entity_id
_entity_poly.type
_entity_poly.pdbx_seq_one_letter_code
_entity_poly.pdbx_strand_id
1 'polypeptide(L)'
;YPKSKAANPDALALEIRAAGEAVWSDLWSIGGTLVECAEQHRDTPMTGRTHGQPGAPITFGYKAASWLDELGRHQARLEQGRSRWLVAQLGGAVGTLAFFGDRALALRRAFCAELGLGEPAISWLTARDRLAEFAHVLATIATSLARLANEVYSLQRQEIGELAEATTASVVGSITMPHKRNPESS
;
A
#
# COMPACT_ATOMS: atom_id res chain seq x y z
N TYR A 1 11.91 -33.93 15.64
CA TYR A 1 11.61 -32.85 14.66
C TYR A 1 11.54 -31.54 15.43
N PRO A 2 12.39 -30.54 15.15
CA PRO A 2 12.15 -29.21 15.67
C PRO A 2 10.79 -28.79 15.11
N LYS A 3 9.83 -28.48 16.01
CA LYS A 3 8.58 -27.84 15.58
C LYS A 3 9.01 -26.57 14.83
N SER A 4 8.85 -26.57 13.52
CA SER A 4 9.00 -25.36 12.75
C SER A 4 8.12 -24.32 13.46
N LYS A 5 8.66 -23.15 13.74
CA LYS A 5 7.85 -21.98 14.13
C LYS A 5 7.06 -21.59 12.88
N ALA A 6 6.16 -22.45 12.44
CA ALA A 6 5.15 -22.05 11.46
C ALA A 6 4.44 -20.86 12.11
N ALA A 7 4.49 -19.70 11.47
CA ALA A 7 3.84 -18.53 11.96
C ALA A 7 2.39 -18.90 12.28
N ASN A 8 1.94 -18.60 13.50
CA ASN A 8 0.57 -18.84 13.88
C ASN A 8 -0.33 -18.06 12.91
N PRO A 9 -1.27 -18.71 12.20
CA PRO A 9 -2.14 -18.03 11.23
C PRO A 9 -2.89 -16.82 11.82
N ASP A 10 -3.27 -16.89 13.09
CA ASP A 10 -3.96 -15.78 13.77
C ASP A 10 -3.02 -14.61 14.05
N ALA A 11 -1.81 -14.89 14.52
CA ALA A 11 -0.78 -13.86 14.68
C ALA A 11 -0.51 -13.17 13.33
N LEU A 12 -0.40 -13.94 12.25
CA LEU A 12 -0.21 -13.41 10.91
C LEU A 12 -1.41 -12.58 10.43
N ALA A 13 -2.65 -12.96 10.73
CA ALA A 13 -3.83 -12.17 10.39
C ALA A 13 -3.86 -10.83 11.16
N LEU A 14 -3.39 -10.80 12.41
CA LEU A 14 -3.24 -9.58 13.19
C LEU A 14 -2.12 -8.68 12.65
N GLU A 15 -1.00 -9.26 12.24
CA GLU A 15 0.07 -8.52 11.56
C GLU A 15 -0.38 -7.93 10.23
N ILE A 16 -1.13 -8.68 9.43
CA ILE A 16 -1.76 -8.20 8.18
C ILE A 16 -2.70 -7.03 8.47
N ARG A 17 -3.49 -7.07 9.54
CA ARG A 17 -4.35 -5.96 9.94
C ARG A 17 -3.52 -4.71 10.23
N ALA A 18 -2.52 -4.82 11.09
CA ALA A 18 -1.67 -3.70 11.45
C ALA A 18 -0.93 -3.12 10.23
N ALA A 19 -0.36 -3.97 9.38
CA ALA A 19 0.29 -3.54 8.14
C ALA A 19 -0.68 -2.86 7.17
N GLY A 20 -1.88 -3.42 7.02
CA GLY A 20 -2.93 -2.86 6.16
C GLY A 20 -3.41 -1.50 6.65
N GLU A 21 -3.54 -1.30 7.96
CA GLU A 21 -3.91 -0.02 8.58
C GLU A 21 -2.81 1.04 8.39
N ALA A 22 -1.54 0.66 8.53
CA ALA A 22 -0.42 1.57 8.26
C ALA A 22 -0.39 2.02 6.80
N VAL A 23 -0.45 1.08 5.86
CA VAL A 23 -0.50 1.38 4.42
C VAL A 23 -1.72 2.22 4.05
N TRP A 24 -2.88 1.94 4.64
CA TRP A 24 -4.08 2.77 4.47
C TRP A 24 -3.86 4.21 4.91
N SER A 25 -3.27 4.41 6.09
CA SER A 25 -2.95 5.75 6.62
C SER A 25 -2.01 6.52 5.70
N ASP A 26 -0.97 5.84 5.21
CA ASP A 26 0.00 6.45 4.29
C ASP A 26 -0.64 6.84 2.96
N LEU A 27 -1.44 5.95 2.37
CA LEU A 27 -2.17 6.24 1.13
C LEU A 27 -3.16 7.40 1.31
N TRP A 28 -3.78 7.50 2.49
CA TRP A 28 -4.67 8.62 2.81
C TRP A 28 -3.90 9.95 2.88
N SER A 29 -2.75 9.96 3.53
CA SER A 29 -1.87 11.13 3.64
C SER A 29 -1.38 11.60 2.26
N ILE A 30 -0.87 10.66 1.44
CA ILE A 30 -0.44 10.96 0.07
C ILE A 30 -1.63 11.47 -0.77
N GLY A 31 -2.79 10.85 -0.62
CA GLY A 31 -4.02 11.26 -1.31
C GLY A 31 -4.41 12.70 -0.98
N GLY A 32 -4.37 13.08 0.29
CA GLY A 32 -4.62 14.47 0.72
C GLY A 32 -3.68 15.48 0.07
N THR A 33 -2.38 15.18 0.07
CA THR A 33 -1.37 16.02 -0.61
C THR A 33 -1.64 16.13 -2.13
N LEU A 34 -2.04 15.04 -2.77
CA LEU A 34 -2.36 15.05 -4.20
C LEU A 34 -3.63 15.84 -4.52
N VAL A 35 -4.63 15.83 -3.63
CA VAL A 35 -5.82 16.70 -3.77
C VAL A 35 -5.42 18.17 -3.75
N GLU A 36 -4.68 18.59 -2.72
CA GLU A 36 -4.19 19.97 -2.60
C GLU A 36 -3.36 20.37 -3.82
N CYS A 37 -2.47 19.50 -4.26
CA CYS A 37 -1.64 19.71 -5.43
C CYS A 37 -2.49 19.84 -6.72
N ALA A 38 -3.49 18.99 -6.91
CA ALA A 38 -4.36 19.01 -8.07
C ALA A 38 -5.18 20.30 -8.13
N GLU A 39 -5.69 20.77 -6.98
CA GLU A 39 -6.46 22.02 -6.89
C GLU A 39 -5.57 23.25 -7.09
N GLN A 40 -4.42 23.32 -6.41
CA GLN A 40 -3.49 24.46 -6.50
C GLN A 40 -2.94 24.64 -7.91
N HIS A 41 -2.67 23.54 -8.60
CA HIS A 41 -2.06 23.53 -9.93
C HIS A 41 -3.04 23.19 -11.05
N ARG A 42 -4.32 23.37 -10.81
CA ARG A 42 -5.39 23.07 -11.75
C ARG A 42 -5.16 23.67 -13.13
N ASP A 43 -4.69 24.91 -13.17
CA ASP A 43 -4.49 25.70 -14.37
C ASP A 43 -2.99 25.91 -14.69
N THR A 44 -2.06 25.31 -13.95
CA THR A 44 -0.63 25.41 -14.16
C THR A 44 -0.23 24.60 -15.40
N PRO A 45 0.20 25.24 -16.50
CA PRO A 45 0.55 24.52 -17.71
C PRO A 45 1.82 23.69 -17.54
N MET A 46 1.84 22.49 -18.11
CA MET A 46 3.02 21.67 -18.23
C MET A 46 3.04 20.90 -19.55
N THR A 47 4.21 20.36 -19.88
CA THR A 47 4.36 19.53 -21.08
C THR A 47 3.79 18.13 -20.82
N GLY A 48 2.76 17.75 -21.60
CA GLY A 48 2.39 16.34 -21.72
C GLY A 48 3.47 15.57 -22.48
N ARG A 49 3.84 14.37 -22.00
CA ARG A 49 4.89 13.55 -22.61
C ARG A 49 4.40 12.15 -22.91
N THR A 50 4.86 11.62 -24.06
CA THR A 50 4.72 10.20 -24.39
C THR A 50 6.09 9.66 -24.80
N HIS A 51 6.49 8.50 -24.27
CA HIS A 51 7.84 7.95 -24.50
C HIS A 51 8.97 8.95 -24.15
N GLY A 52 8.75 9.77 -23.13
CA GLY A 52 9.70 10.82 -22.72
C GLY A 52 9.77 12.04 -23.67
N GLN A 53 9.03 12.04 -24.79
CA GLN A 53 9.04 13.13 -25.76
C GLN A 53 7.89 14.11 -25.51
N PRO A 54 8.13 15.44 -25.72
CA PRO A 54 7.09 16.45 -25.62
C PRO A 54 5.91 16.17 -26.56
N GLY A 55 4.71 16.30 -26.03
CA GLY A 55 3.44 16.17 -26.73
C GLY A 55 2.55 17.39 -26.53
N ALA A 56 1.24 17.19 -26.47
CA ALA A 56 0.29 18.27 -26.23
C ALA A 56 0.42 18.85 -24.81
N PRO A 57 0.12 20.14 -24.61
CA PRO A 57 0.06 20.75 -23.29
C PRO A 57 -1.00 20.06 -22.40
N ILE A 58 -0.69 19.93 -21.13
CA ILE A 58 -1.61 19.51 -20.07
C ILE A 58 -1.48 20.50 -18.90
N THR A 59 -2.13 20.21 -17.77
CA THR A 59 -1.85 20.91 -16.52
C THR A 59 -1.20 19.98 -15.51
N PHE A 60 -0.43 20.54 -14.57
CA PHE A 60 0.14 19.75 -13.49
C PHE A 60 -0.96 19.23 -12.56
N GLY A 61 -2.03 20.01 -12.35
CA GLY A 61 -3.21 19.55 -11.61
C GLY A 61 -3.86 18.30 -12.23
N TYR A 62 -3.97 18.23 -13.57
CA TYR A 62 -4.46 17.01 -14.24
C TYR A 62 -3.53 15.80 -13.99
N LYS A 63 -2.21 16.01 -14.03
CA LYS A 63 -1.24 14.95 -13.71
C LYS A 63 -1.41 14.46 -12.27
N ALA A 64 -1.48 15.36 -11.29
CA ALA A 64 -1.71 15.01 -9.89
C ALA A 64 -3.05 14.28 -9.69
N ALA A 65 -4.13 14.73 -10.33
CA ALA A 65 -5.43 14.07 -10.30
C ALA A 65 -5.38 12.64 -10.86
N SER A 66 -4.56 12.39 -11.90
CA SER A 66 -4.40 11.04 -12.45
C SER A 66 -3.71 10.08 -11.47
N TRP A 67 -2.78 10.56 -10.66
CA TRP A 67 -2.14 9.80 -9.59
C TRP A 67 -3.11 9.55 -8.43
N LEU A 68 -3.89 10.56 -8.04
CA LEU A 68 -4.91 10.45 -7.02
C LEU A 68 -5.97 9.39 -7.36
N ASP A 69 -6.45 9.35 -8.60
CA ASP A 69 -7.41 8.35 -9.08
C ASP A 69 -6.87 6.92 -8.96
N GLU A 70 -5.59 6.72 -9.24
CA GLU A 70 -4.93 5.41 -9.06
C GLU A 70 -4.83 5.01 -7.58
N LEU A 71 -4.47 5.95 -6.68
CA LEU A 71 -4.42 5.68 -5.24
C LEU A 71 -5.81 5.36 -4.68
N GLY A 72 -6.88 6.01 -5.16
CA GLY A 72 -8.26 5.68 -4.80
C GLY A 72 -8.61 4.23 -5.10
N ARG A 73 -8.16 3.68 -6.24
CA ARG A 73 -8.33 2.25 -6.54
C ARG A 73 -7.57 1.33 -5.58
N HIS A 74 -6.40 1.75 -5.09
CA HIS A 74 -5.65 0.97 -4.09
C HIS A 74 -6.33 0.97 -2.73
N GLN A 75 -6.86 2.10 -2.29
CA GLN A 75 -7.67 2.18 -1.08
C GLN A 75 -8.91 1.26 -1.18
N ALA A 76 -9.61 1.29 -2.31
CA ALA A 76 -10.74 0.39 -2.54
C ALA A 76 -10.33 -1.10 -2.48
N ARG A 77 -9.17 -1.49 -3.03
CA ARG A 77 -8.66 -2.87 -2.94
C ARG A 77 -8.38 -3.29 -1.50
N LEU A 78 -7.72 -2.43 -0.72
CA LEU A 78 -7.45 -2.69 0.69
C LEU A 78 -8.76 -2.90 1.46
N GLU A 79 -9.73 -2.01 1.30
CA GLU A 79 -11.00 -2.11 2.02
C GLU A 79 -11.81 -3.35 1.61
N GLN A 80 -11.97 -3.59 0.32
CA GLN A 80 -12.72 -4.74 -0.20
C GLN A 80 -12.08 -6.09 0.17
N GLY A 81 -10.78 -6.11 0.37
CA GLY A 81 -10.05 -7.31 0.73
C GLY A 81 -10.12 -7.68 2.21
N ARG A 82 -10.41 -6.74 3.11
CA ARG A 82 -10.40 -6.95 4.57
C ARG A 82 -11.19 -8.21 5.00
N SER A 83 -12.37 -8.40 4.48
CA SER A 83 -13.22 -9.56 4.81
C SER A 83 -12.65 -10.90 4.33
N ARG A 84 -11.71 -10.89 3.38
CA ARG A 84 -11.09 -12.12 2.85
C ARG A 84 -9.83 -12.50 3.59
N TRP A 85 -8.97 -11.56 3.99
CA TRP A 85 -7.72 -11.89 4.68
C TRP A 85 -7.73 -11.68 6.20
N LEU A 86 -8.64 -10.86 6.76
CA LEU A 86 -8.77 -10.67 8.20
C LEU A 86 -9.71 -11.72 8.81
N VAL A 87 -9.34 -12.98 8.70
CA VAL A 87 -10.13 -14.13 9.13
C VAL A 87 -9.29 -14.99 10.06
N ALA A 88 -9.85 -15.33 11.24
CA ALA A 88 -9.18 -16.16 12.22
C ALA A 88 -9.06 -17.62 11.79
N GLN A 89 -8.14 -18.34 12.41
CA GLN A 89 -7.91 -19.77 12.21
C GLN A 89 -7.91 -20.52 13.55
N LEU A 90 -9.02 -21.15 13.86
CA LEU A 90 -9.11 -22.09 14.97
C LEU A 90 -9.68 -23.41 14.45
N GLY A 91 -8.86 -24.43 14.33
CA GLY A 91 -9.23 -25.72 13.71
C GLY A 91 -8.84 -26.94 14.55
N GLY A 92 -8.01 -26.81 15.55
CA GLY A 92 -7.41 -27.96 16.24
C GLY A 92 -6.43 -28.71 15.34
N ALA A 93 -6.15 -29.95 15.67
CA ALA A 93 -5.07 -30.75 15.05
C ALA A 93 -5.27 -30.99 13.54
N VAL A 94 -6.50 -31.18 13.10
CA VAL A 94 -6.86 -31.53 11.72
C VAL A 94 -7.98 -30.64 11.13
N GLY A 95 -8.28 -29.55 11.79
CA GLY A 95 -9.29 -28.58 11.29
C GLY A 95 -10.72 -28.81 11.75
N THR A 96 -11.00 -29.89 12.47
CA THR A 96 -12.37 -30.29 12.83
C THR A 96 -12.84 -29.78 14.17
N LEU A 97 -11.96 -29.30 15.06
CA LEU A 97 -12.25 -28.93 16.44
C LEU A 97 -12.87 -30.07 17.26
N ALA A 98 -12.75 -31.33 16.84
CA ALA A 98 -13.43 -32.49 17.40
C ALA A 98 -13.24 -32.63 18.94
N PHE A 99 -12.09 -32.20 19.47
CA PHE A 99 -11.83 -32.23 20.92
C PHE A 99 -12.86 -31.44 21.73
N PHE A 100 -13.47 -30.40 21.17
CA PHE A 100 -14.42 -29.52 21.88
C PHE A 100 -15.88 -29.96 21.75
N GLY A 101 -16.15 -31.05 21.00
CA GLY A 101 -17.50 -31.59 20.80
C GLY A 101 -18.51 -30.53 20.38
N ASP A 102 -19.71 -30.57 20.97
CA ASP A 102 -20.81 -29.65 20.61
C ASP A 102 -20.53 -28.17 20.86
N ARG A 103 -19.51 -27.86 21.68
CA ARG A 103 -19.08 -26.48 21.96
C ARG A 103 -18.11 -25.91 20.91
N ALA A 104 -17.64 -26.70 19.99
CA ALA A 104 -16.58 -26.34 19.04
C ALA A 104 -16.89 -25.06 18.25
N LEU A 105 -18.08 -24.95 17.67
CA LEU A 105 -18.47 -23.77 16.88
C LEU A 105 -18.72 -22.52 17.74
N ALA A 106 -19.27 -22.69 18.93
CA ALA A 106 -19.43 -21.58 19.87
C ALA A 106 -18.07 -21.02 20.33
N LEU A 107 -17.12 -21.92 20.63
CA LEU A 107 -15.75 -21.52 20.95
C LEU A 107 -15.08 -20.77 19.78
N ARG A 108 -15.20 -21.27 18.57
CA ARG A 108 -14.62 -20.60 17.38
C ARG A 108 -15.19 -19.19 17.20
N ARG A 109 -16.49 -19.00 17.32
CA ARG A 109 -17.13 -17.67 17.26
C ARG A 109 -16.60 -16.74 18.32
N ALA A 110 -16.52 -17.19 19.57
CA ALA A 110 -15.99 -16.39 20.67
C ALA A 110 -14.52 -16.00 20.45
N PHE A 111 -13.70 -16.94 19.98
CA PHE A 111 -12.30 -16.69 19.63
C PHE A 111 -12.15 -15.65 18.51
N CYS A 112 -12.93 -15.76 17.43
CA CYS A 112 -12.90 -14.79 16.34
C CYS A 112 -13.32 -13.39 16.82
N ALA A 113 -14.37 -13.32 17.65
CA ALA A 113 -14.86 -12.07 18.22
C ALA A 113 -13.80 -11.42 19.14
N GLU A 114 -13.13 -12.19 19.98
CA GLU A 114 -12.06 -11.70 20.88
C GLU A 114 -10.89 -11.10 20.10
N LEU A 115 -10.51 -11.70 18.96
CA LEU A 115 -9.46 -11.19 18.11
C LEU A 115 -9.91 -10.06 17.18
N GLY A 116 -11.21 -9.78 17.09
CA GLY A 116 -11.75 -8.86 16.08
C GLY A 116 -11.48 -9.30 14.66
N LEU A 117 -11.48 -10.62 14.39
CA LEU A 117 -11.27 -11.23 13.09
C LEU A 117 -12.55 -11.92 12.60
N GLY A 118 -12.69 -12.05 11.29
CA GLY A 118 -13.80 -12.77 10.67
C GLY A 118 -13.81 -14.26 11.03
N GLU A 119 -15.02 -14.85 11.16
CA GLU A 119 -15.16 -16.28 11.34
C GLU A 119 -15.06 -17.00 9.98
N PRO A 120 -14.16 -18.00 9.83
CA PRO A 120 -14.09 -18.78 8.61
C PRO A 120 -15.27 -19.75 8.49
N ALA A 121 -15.73 -20.02 7.26
CA ALA A 121 -16.72 -21.08 7.01
C ALA A 121 -16.16 -22.46 7.38
N ILE A 122 -14.88 -22.68 7.07
CA ILE A 122 -14.13 -23.90 7.37
C ILE A 122 -12.69 -23.53 7.72
N SER A 123 -11.99 -24.44 8.44
CA SER A 123 -10.55 -24.29 8.71
C SER A 123 -9.74 -24.11 7.42
N TRP A 124 -8.85 -23.11 7.40
CA TRP A 124 -7.97 -22.83 6.26
C TRP A 124 -6.49 -23.07 6.57
N LEU A 125 -6.20 -24.02 7.45
CA LEU A 125 -4.89 -24.29 8.03
C LEU A 125 -3.74 -24.35 7.00
N THR A 126 -3.98 -24.91 5.82
CA THR A 126 -2.98 -25.05 4.76
C THR A 126 -3.19 -24.10 3.57
N ALA A 127 -4.35 -23.49 3.44
CA ALA A 127 -4.63 -22.52 2.37
C ALA A 127 -3.80 -21.23 2.57
N ARG A 128 -3.29 -20.66 1.49
CA ARG A 128 -2.45 -19.46 1.51
C ARG A 128 -2.95 -18.34 0.58
N ASP A 129 -4.07 -18.57 -0.05
CA ASP A 129 -4.73 -17.63 -0.97
C ASP A 129 -4.99 -16.26 -0.34
N ARG A 130 -5.45 -16.21 0.92
CA ARG A 130 -5.67 -14.98 1.70
C ARG A 130 -4.39 -14.14 1.85
N LEU A 131 -3.30 -14.82 2.18
CA LEU A 131 -1.98 -14.19 2.34
C LEU A 131 -1.42 -13.74 1.00
N ALA A 132 -1.56 -14.57 -0.02
CA ALA A 132 -1.11 -14.27 -1.37
C ALA A 132 -1.88 -13.07 -1.97
N GLU A 133 -3.19 -12.99 -1.74
CA GLU A 133 -3.99 -11.84 -2.17
C GLU A 133 -3.52 -10.54 -1.51
N PHE A 134 -3.33 -10.54 -0.19
CA PHE A 134 -2.82 -9.36 0.52
C PHE A 134 -1.44 -8.93 0.00
N ALA A 135 -0.51 -9.89 -0.13
CA ALA A 135 0.82 -9.63 -0.67
C ALA A 135 0.76 -9.06 -2.10
N HIS A 136 -0.15 -9.58 -2.95
CA HIS A 136 -0.37 -9.06 -4.29
C HIS A 136 -0.88 -7.61 -4.28
N VAL A 137 -1.80 -7.28 -3.39
CA VAL A 137 -2.29 -5.90 -3.23
C VAL A 137 -1.16 -4.97 -2.82
N LEU A 138 -0.32 -5.37 -1.85
CA LEU A 138 0.85 -4.58 -1.45
C LEU A 138 1.84 -4.39 -2.60
N ALA A 139 2.14 -5.44 -3.35
CA ALA A 139 3.03 -5.35 -4.52
C ALA A 139 2.47 -4.40 -5.60
N THR A 140 1.16 -4.42 -5.82
CA THR A 140 0.49 -3.52 -6.77
C THR A 140 0.59 -2.06 -6.31
N ILE A 141 0.37 -1.79 -5.02
CA ILE A 141 0.55 -0.46 -4.41
C ILE A 141 2.00 0.00 -4.57
N ALA A 142 2.96 -0.83 -4.18
CA ALA A 142 4.39 -0.50 -4.28
C ALA A 142 4.82 -0.18 -5.71
N THR A 143 4.31 -0.92 -6.70
CA THR A 143 4.58 -0.66 -8.13
C THR A 143 4.05 0.71 -8.57
N SER A 144 2.84 1.08 -8.13
CA SER A 144 2.25 2.39 -8.45
C SER A 144 3.03 3.52 -7.80
N LEU A 145 3.41 3.37 -6.53
CA LEU A 145 4.22 4.38 -5.82
C LEU A 145 5.62 4.51 -6.44
N ALA A 146 6.26 3.41 -6.82
CA ALA A 146 7.54 3.44 -7.52
C ALA A 146 7.45 4.15 -8.87
N ARG A 147 6.35 3.95 -9.63
CA ARG A 147 6.10 4.66 -10.88
C ARG A 147 5.94 6.16 -10.64
N LEU A 148 5.19 6.55 -9.61
CA LEU A 148 4.98 7.95 -9.24
C LEU A 148 6.30 8.59 -8.81
N ALA A 149 7.07 7.95 -7.94
CA ALA A 149 8.37 8.42 -7.50
C ALA A 149 9.35 8.60 -8.67
N ASN A 150 9.39 7.63 -9.59
CA ASN A 150 10.23 7.72 -10.78
C ASN A 150 9.80 8.87 -11.72
N GLU A 151 8.52 9.18 -11.83
CA GLU A 151 8.03 10.32 -12.58
C GLU A 151 8.47 11.64 -11.90
N VAL A 152 8.30 11.76 -10.58
CA VAL A 152 8.78 12.92 -9.80
C VAL A 152 10.28 13.10 -9.98
N TYR A 153 11.05 12.02 -9.84
CA TYR A 153 12.50 12.03 -10.09
C TYR A 153 12.84 12.53 -11.50
N SER A 154 12.13 12.04 -12.52
CA SER A 154 12.38 12.41 -13.91
C SER A 154 12.07 13.89 -14.18
N LEU A 155 11.02 14.44 -13.57
CA LEU A 155 10.62 15.84 -13.74
C LEU A 155 11.57 16.83 -13.03
N GLN A 156 12.42 16.36 -12.11
CA GLN A 156 13.44 17.15 -11.43
C GLN A 156 14.74 17.28 -12.23
N ARG A 157 14.90 16.52 -13.32
CA ARG A 157 16.12 16.58 -14.15
C ARG A 157 16.32 18.00 -14.66
N GLN A 158 17.55 18.48 -14.62
CA GLN A 158 17.89 19.88 -14.92
C GLN A 158 17.40 20.35 -16.29
N GLU A 159 17.39 19.46 -17.28
CA GLU A 159 16.90 19.73 -18.63
C GLU A 159 15.36 19.80 -18.73
N ILE A 160 14.64 19.35 -17.69
CA ILE A 160 13.17 19.40 -17.58
C ILE A 160 12.78 20.48 -16.58
N GLY A 161 13.19 20.36 -15.33
CA GLY A 161 13.05 21.37 -14.28
C GLY A 161 11.60 21.74 -13.92
N GLU A 162 10.65 20.82 -14.13
CA GLU A 162 9.24 21.06 -13.84
C GLU A 162 8.88 20.83 -12.36
N LEU A 163 9.68 20.02 -11.66
CA LEU A 163 9.58 19.82 -10.22
C LEU A 163 10.94 20.05 -9.56
N ALA A 164 10.92 20.29 -8.25
CA ALA A 164 12.12 20.34 -7.40
C ALA A 164 11.75 19.89 -5.99
N GLU A 165 12.62 19.10 -5.36
CA GLU A 165 12.50 18.83 -3.93
C GLU A 165 12.73 20.10 -3.11
N ALA A 166 12.01 20.24 -1.99
CA ALA A 166 12.24 21.31 -1.04
C ALA A 166 13.66 21.19 -0.47
N THR A 167 14.49 22.19 -0.72
CA THR A 167 15.83 22.24 -0.13
C THR A 167 15.76 22.67 1.33
N THR A 168 16.13 21.77 2.24
CA THR A 168 16.41 22.14 3.63
C THR A 168 17.89 22.50 3.77
N ALA A 169 18.22 23.44 4.67
CA ALA A 169 19.60 23.91 4.87
C ALA A 169 20.60 22.80 5.30
N SER A 170 20.10 21.62 5.63
CA SER A 170 20.90 20.45 6.03
C SER A 170 21.21 19.48 4.89
N VAL A 171 20.64 19.66 3.70
CA VAL A 171 20.85 18.76 2.56
C VAL A 171 21.96 19.32 1.68
N VAL A 172 23.09 18.61 1.64
CA VAL A 172 24.21 18.90 0.74
C VAL A 172 23.95 18.18 -0.58
N GLY A 173 23.42 18.88 -1.56
CA GLY A 173 23.03 18.30 -2.86
C GLY A 173 24.18 17.63 -3.63
N SER A 174 25.45 18.00 -3.37
CA SER A 174 26.64 17.30 -3.88
C SER A 174 27.87 17.70 -3.07
N ILE A 175 28.69 16.71 -2.71
CA ILE A 175 29.96 16.94 -1.95
C ILE A 175 31.00 17.62 -2.80
N THR A 176 31.00 17.42 -4.12
CA THR A 176 32.12 17.87 -5.01
C THR A 176 31.68 18.89 -6.06
N MET A 177 30.39 19.05 -6.32
CA MET A 177 29.86 19.91 -7.38
C MET A 177 28.81 20.87 -6.81
N PRO A 178 29.16 22.13 -6.45
CA PRO A 178 28.24 23.05 -5.78
C PRO A 178 26.97 23.39 -6.57
N HIS A 179 27.01 23.26 -7.89
CA HIS A 179 25.89 23.51 -8.79
C HIS A 179 24.97 22.30 -8.99
N LYS A 180 25.41 21.10 -8.57
CA LYS A 180 24.64 19.86 -8.72
C LYS A 180 23.71 19.67 -7.52
N ARG A 181 22.45 19.46 -7.80
CA ARG A 181 21.41 19.09 -6.80
C ARG A 181 20.93 17.68 -7.10
N ASN A 182 21.22 16.74 -6.23
CA ASN A 182 20.69 15.39 -6.33
C ASN A 182 19.31 15.38 -5.67
N PRO A 183 18.29 14.78 -6.29
CA PRO A 183 17.06 14.43 -5.60
C PRO A 183 17.37 13.26 -4.67
N GLU A 184 17.26 13.48 -3.36
CA GLU A 184 17.63 12.48 -2.34
C GLU A 184 16.41 11.83 -1.69
N SER A 185 15.23 12.39 -1.91
CA SER A 185 13.96 11.96 -1.28
C SER A 185 13.03 11.23 -2.26
N SER A 186 13.32 11.27 -3.55
CA SER A 186 12.48 10.67 -4.61
C SER A 186 12.76 9.20 -4.84
#